data_f86e8df192daa3f4b05bd851bc6b2a2f
#
_entry.id   f86e8df192daa3f4b05bd851bc6b2a2f
#
_cell.length_a   1.000
_cell.length_b   1.000
_cell.length_c   1.000
_cell.angle_alpha   90.00
_cell.angle_beta   90.00
_cell.angle_gamma   90.00
#
_symmetry.space_group_name_H-M   'P 1'
#
loop_
_entity.id
_entity.type
_entity.pdbx_description
1 polymer ?
#
loop_
_entity_poly.entity_id
_entity_poly.type
_entity_poly.pdbx_seq_one_letter_code
_entity_poly.pdbx_strand_id
1 'polypeptide(L)'
;MADSLPPDLSSDGADYSLVNIEDELKQSYMAYAMTVIVGRALPDVRDGLKPVHKRSLFAMNELNSTYNRPYVKSARVVGEVIGKYHPHGDAAVYETIVRMAQEWSMRYQLVDGQGNFGSIDGDPPAAMRYTEVRMTKLASELLADLDKDTVDFANNYDDTLSMPEVLPTRVPCLLVNGSSGIAVGMATNIPPHNLSEVIEACLMMLENPEVELSELLTVVSGPDFPTGGIINGRAGIIDAYRTGRGRIYVRAKAGVEVDKAEREKIVITEIPYQLNKSKLIEKIAELVKEKKIEGISELRDESDKDGLRIV
;
A
#
# COMPACT_ATOMS: atom_id res chain seq x y z
N MET A 1 19.02 49.55 24.91
CA MET A 1 20.09 49.09 24.07
C MET A 1 19.56 49.07 22.67
N ALA A 2 20.08 49.93 21.80
CA ALA A 2 19.57 50.07 20.43
C ALA A 2 20.12 48.89 19.60
N ASP A 3 19.20 48.12 19.06
CA ASP A 3 19.51 47.08 18.06
C ASP A 3 20.13 47.75 16.82
N SER A 4 21.39 47.48 16.59
CA SER A 4 22.07 47.89 15.36
C SER A 4 21.58 47.02 14.21
N LEU A 5 20.85 47.63 13.28
CA LEU A 5 20.58 47.04 11.97
C LEU A 5 21.85 46.65 11.27
N PRO A 6 21.93 45.49 10.57
CA PRO A 6 23.07 45.10 9.78
C PRO A 6 23.26 46.11 8.62
N PRO A 7 24.54 46.28 8.10
CA PRO A 7 24.84 47.25 7.08
C PRO A 7 24.03 47.00 5.79
N ASP A 8 23.62 48.13 5.20
CA ASP A 8 22.87 48.24 3.96
C ASP A 8 23.47 47.39 2.82
N LEU A 9 22.74 46.34 2.39
CA LEU A 9 23.07 45.49 1.25
C LEU A 9 22.52 46.02 -0.09
N SER A 10 22.27 47.33 -0.17
CA SER A 10 21.63 47.98 -1.30
C SER A 10 22.50 48.22 -2.52
N SER A 11 23.68 47.60 -2.65
CA SER A 11 24.59 47.92 -3.76
C SER A 11 24.47 47.10 -5.05
N ASP A 12 23.58 46.05 -5.08
CA ASP A 12 23.49 45.17 -6.25
C ASP A 12 22.12 45.12 -6.98
N GLY A 13 21.24 46.10 -6.77
CA GLY A 13 19.98 46.17 -7.53
C GLY A 13 19.02 44.99 -7.36
N ALA A 14 19.26 44.12 -6.41
CA ALA A 14 18.34 43.04 -6.05
C ALA A 14 17.31 43.55 -5.04
N ASP A 15 16.05 43.38 -5.33
CA ASP A 15 14.93 43.74 -4.45
C ASP A 15 14.84 42.70 -3.33
N TYR A 16 15.49 42.97 -2.18
CA TYR A 16 15.45 42.12 -1.00
C TYR A 16 14.25 42.48 -0.13
N SER A 17 13.32 41.56 0.03
CA SER A 17 12.26 41.68 1.03
C SER A 17 12.70 41.00 2.33
N LEU A 18 12.57 41.71 3.47
CA LEU A 18 12.78 41.11 4.78
C LEU A 18 11.60 40.21 5.12
N VAL A 19 11.83 38.92 5.25
CA VAL A 19 10.83 37.93 5.65
C VAL A 19 11.14 37.41 7.04
N ASN A 20 10.14 37.38 7.91
CA ASN A 20 10.27 36.77 9.25
C ASN A 20 10.43 35.26 9.08
N ILE A 21 11.53 34.69 9.57
CA ILE A 21 11.81 33.27 9.47
C ILE A 21 10.73 32.39 10.09
N GLU A 22 10.06 32.83 11.17
CA GLU A 22 9.00 32.07 11.80
C GLU A 22 7.76 31.97 10.91
N ASP A 23 7.40 33.04 10.20
CA ASP A 23 6.24 33.08 9.33
C ASP A 23 6.52 32.27 8.04
N GLU A 24 7.73 32.36 7.49
CA GLU A 24 8.16 31.55 6.37
C GLU A 24 8.16 30.07 6.72
N LEU A 25 8.70 29.68 7.86
CA LEU A 25 8.68 28.31 8.34
C LEU A 25 7.25 27.77 8.52
N LYS A 26 6.34 28.57 9.10
CA LYS A 26 4.93 28.17 9.26
C LYS A 26 4.25 27.94 7.91
N GLN A 27 4.42 28.86 6.96
CA GLN A 27 3.82 28.75 5.64
C GLN A 27 4.38 27.57 4.85
N SER A 28 5.71 27.41 4.80
CA SER A 28 6.37 26.34 4.09
C SER A 28 6.04 24.97 4.69
N TYR A 29 6.01 24.85 6.03
CA TYR A 29 5.63 23.62 6.70
C TYR A 29 4.16 23.27 6.49
N MET A 30 3.26 24.26 6.50
CA MET A 30 1.84 24.05 6.20
C MET A 30 1.65 23.56 4.75
N ALA A 31 2.30 24.20 3.79
CA ALA A 31 2.23 23.81 2.38
C ALA A 31 2.78 22.38 2.18
N TYR A 32 3.92 22.05 2.81
CA TYR A 32 4.47 20.69 2.79
C TYR A 32 3.51 19.67 3.42
N ALA A 33 2.97 19.96 4.61
CA ALA A 33 2.03 19.08 5.30
C ALA A 33 0.78 18.79 4.45
N MET A 34 0.18 19.83 3.87
CA MET A 34 -0.98 19.68 2.99
C MET A 34 -0.66 18.84 1.76
N THR A 35 0.49 19.04 1.13
CA THR A 35 0.94 18.25 -0.03
C THR A 35 1.11 16.78 0.34
N VAL A 36 1.69 16.47 1.49
CA VAL A 36 1.88 15.09 1.95
C VAL A 36 0.55 14.42 2.32
N ILE A 37 -0.37 15.14 2.97
CA ILE A 37 -1.67 14.61 3.39
C ILE A 37 -2.52 14.29 2.15
N VAL A 38 -2.78 15.29 1.31
CA VAL A 38 -3.72 15.16 0.18
C VAL A 38 -3.09 14.52 -1.04
N GLY A 39 -1.83 14.87 -1.32
CA GLY A 39 -1.15 14.52 -2.59
C GLY A 39 -0.28 13.26 -2.55
N ARG A 40 -0.08 12.61 -1.39
CA ARG A 40 0.87 11.49 -1.30
C ARG A 40 0.44 10.32 -0.43
N ALA A 41 0.16 10.56 0.87
CA ALA A 41 0.15 9.50 1.87
C ALA A 41 -1.22 8.85 2.04
N LEU A 42 -2.31 9.59 1.88
CA LEU A 42 -3.65 9.10 2.13
C LEU A 42 -4.35 8.66 0.84
N PRO A 43 -5.13 7.58 0.88
CA PRO A 43 -5.99 7.16 -0.22
C PRO A 43 -7.23 8.08 -0.31
N ASP A 44 -7.78 8.21 -1.51
CA ASP A 44 -9.13 8.74 -1.69
C ASP A 44 -10.16 7.68 -1.24
N VAL A 45 -11.17 8.09 -0.51
CA VAL A 45 -12.19 7.17 0.01
C VAL A 45 -13.02 6.55 -1.12
N ARG A 46 -13.19 7.27 -2.24
CA ARG A 46 -14.04 6.86 -3.38
C ARG A 46 -13.42 5.70 -4.17
N ASP A 47 -12.11 5.74 -4.43
CA ASP A 47 -11.41 4.72 -5.23
C ASP A 47 -10.39 3.89 -4.43
N GLY A 48 -10.11 4.25 -3.17
CA GLY A 48 -9.18 3.55 -2.30
C GLY A 48 -7.71 3.67 -2.68
N LEU A 49 -7.36 4.58 -3.57
CA LEU A 49 -6.04 4.68 -4.17
C LEU A 49 -5.32 5.96 -3.75
N LYS A 50 -4.01 5.87 -3.60
CA LYS A 50 -3.16 7.07 -3.49
C LYS A 50 -2.92 7.67 -4.88
N PRO A 51 -2.56 8.96 -4.97
CA PRO A 51 -2.33 9.62 -6.27
C PRO A 51 -1.37 8.87 -7.20
N VAL A 52 -0.28 8.32 -6.67
CA VAL A 52 0.69 7.56 -7.47
C VAL A 52 0.10 6.27 -8.05
N HIS A 53 -0.78 5.57 -7.31
CA HIS A 53 -1.47 4.37 -7.79
C HIS A 53 -2.43 4.72 -8.95
N LYS A 54 -3.28 5.76 -8.76
CA LYS A 54 -4.20 6.24 -9.79
C LYS A 54 -3.47 6.62 -11.08
N ARG A 55 -2.43 7.42 -10.96
CA ARG A 55 -1.63 7.89 -12.10
C ARG A 55 -0.93 6.75 -12.81
N SER A 56 -0.45 5.74 -12.07
CA SER A 56 0.17 4.56 -12.67
C SER A 56 -0.84 3.72 -13.45
N LEU A 57 -2.02 3.46 -12.90
CA LEU A 57 -3.06 2.70 -13.60
C LEU A 57 -3.62 3.49 -14.79
N PHE A 58 -3.80 4.80 -14.65
CA PHE A 58 -4.22 5.65 -15.76
C PHE A 58 -3.21 5.66 -16.90
N ALA A 59 -1.92 5.80 -16.60
CA ALA A 59 -0.86 5.72 -17.61
C ALA A 59 -0.81 4.34 -18.29
N MET A 60 -1.02 3.25 -17.56
CA MET A 60 -1.11 1.91 -18.14
C MET A 60 -2.32 1.78 -19.08
N ASN A 61 -3.44 2.41 -18.76
CA ASN A 61 -4.62 2.47 -19.62
C ASN A 61 -4.33 3.23 -20.92
N GLU A 62 -3.71 4.39 -20.83
CA GLU A 62 -3.30 5.20 -22.00
C GLU A 62 -2.31 4.44 -22.90
N LEU A 63 -1.43 3.65 -22.31
CA LEU A 63 -0.52 2.74 -23.04
C LEU A 63 -1.22 1.50 -23.62
N ASN A 64 -2.52 1.35 -23.38
CA ASN A 64 -3.32 0.16 -23.74
C ASN A 64 -2.71 -1.15 -23.17
N SER A 65 -2.10 -1.06 -21.96
CA SER A 65 -1.49 -2.18 -21.26
C SER A 65 -2.51 -2.90 -20.36
N THR A 66 -3.57 -3.40 -20.99
CA THR A 66 -4.69 -4.08 -20.33
C THR A 66 -4.42 -5.58 -20.17
N TYR A 67 -5.22 -6.27 -19.33
CA TYR A 67 -5.06 -7.69 -18.99
C TYR A 67 -5.05 -8.63 -20.20
N ASN A 68 -5.70 -8.26 -21.29
CA ASN A 68 -5.81 -9.03 -22.54
C ASN A 68 -4.80 -8.63 -23.60
N ARG A 69 -3.83 -7.78 -23.27
CA ARG A 69 -2.76 -7.32 -24.15
C ARG A 69 -1.41 -7.90 -23.72
N PRO A 70 -0.41 -7.90 -24.62
CA PRO A 70 0.95 -8.28 -24.26
C PRO A 70 1.52 -7.40 -23.12
N TYR A 71 2.43 -7.98 -22.36
CA TYR A 71 3.17 -7.21 -21.36
C TYR A 71 4.01 -6.11 -22.00
N VAL A 72 4.21 -5.03 -21.25
CA VAL A 72 5.09 -3.93 -21.62
C VAL A 72 6.21 -3.78 -20.59
N LYS A 73 7.38 -3.31 -21.01
CA LYS A 73 8.48 -3.04 -20.06
C LYS A 73 8.05 -2.08 -18.97
N SER A 74 8.36 -2.42 -17.71
CA SER A 74 8.06 -1.54 -16.56
C SER A 74 8.65 -0.14 -16.74
N ALA A 75 9.86 -0.05 -17.29
CA ALA A 75 10.50 1.22 -17.60
C ALA A 75 9.67 2.14 -18.53
N ARG A 76 8.91 1.56 -19.45
CA ARG A 76 8.01 2.33 -20.33
C ARG A 76 6.85 2.93 -19.54
N VAL A 77 6.25 2.16 -18.64
CA VAL A 77 5.16 2.65 -17.78
C VAL A 77 5.67 3.73 -16.83
N VAL A 78 6.82 3.50 -16.19
CA VAL A 78 7.46 4.48 -15.29
C VAL A 78 7.74 5.78 -16.03
N GLY A 79 8.31 5.72 -17.24
CA GLY A 79 8.56 6.91 -18.07
C GLY A 79 7.31 7.68 -18.42
N GLU A 80 6.21 6.98 -18.76
CA GLU A 80 4.91 7.59 -19.05
C GLU A 80 4.32 8.30 -17.83
N VAL A 81 4.39 7.66 -16.66
CA VAL A 81 3.89 8.24 -15.41
C VAL A 81 4.64 9.51 -15.04
N ILE A 82 5.98 9.46 -15.06
CA ILE A 82 6.81 10.60 -14.64
C ILE A 82 6.69 11.74 -15.65
N GLY A 83 6.75 11.42 -16.93
CA GLY A 83 6.74 12.42 -17.98
C GLY A 83 5.44 13.18 -18.13
N LYS A 84 4.31 12.56 -17.72
CA LYS A 84 2.99 13.14 -18.00
C LYS A 84 2.17 13.48 -16.75
N TYR A 85 2.26 12.67 -15.68
CA TYR A 85 1.27 12.74 -14.59
C TYR A 85 1.87 12.90 -13.19
N HIS A 86 3.11 12.47 -12.97
CA HIS A 86 3.68 12.39 -11.61
C HIS A 86 5.17 12.77 -11.60
N PRO A 87 5.51 14.09 -11.51
CA PRO A 87 6.88 14.58 -11.63
C PRO A 87 7.71 14.32 -10.35
N HIS A 88 7.89 13.05 -10.01
CA HIS A 88 8.67 12.58 -8.86
C HIS A 88 9.68 11.53 -9.32
N GLY A 89 10.51 11.03 -8.38
CA GLY A 89 11.56 10.07 -8.69
C GLY A 89 11.02 8.75 -9.29
N ASP A 90 11.74 8.21 -10.27
CA ASP A 90 11.42 6.96 -10.98
C ASP A 90 11.37 5.75 -10.05
N ALA A 91 12.28 5.69 -9.08
CA ALA A 91 12.30 4.62 -8.08
C ALA A 91 10.98 4.50 -7.32
N ALA A 92 10.40 5.62 -6.88
CA ALA A 92 9.14 5.62 -6.13
C ALA A 92 7.96 5.12 -6.97
N VAL A 93 7.90 5.51 -8.25
CA VAL A 93 6.89 5.03 -9.19
C VAL A 93 7.07 3.54 -9.47
N TYR A 94 8.32 3.10 -9.72
CA TYR A 94 8.61 1.70 -9.96
C TYR A 94 8.27 0.81 -8.74
N GLU A 95 8.68 1.21 -7.54
CA GLU A 95 8.34 0.50 -6.29
C GLU A 95 6.82 0.40 -6.08
N THR A 96 6.07 1.43 -6.47
CA THR A 96 4.61 1.39 -6.41
C THR A 96 4.05 0.33 -7.36
N ILE A 97 4.52 0.28 -8.60
CA ILE A 97 4.12 -0.73 -9.59
C ILE A 97 4.49 -2.13 -9.08
N VAL A 98 5.69 -2.28 -8.53
CA VAL A 98 6.17 -3.54 -7.94
C VAL A 98 5.22 -4.00 -6.83
N ARG A 99 4.86 -3.13 -5.88
CA ARG A 99 3.94 -3.49 -4.79
C ARG A 99 2.56 -3.90 -5.29
N MET A 100 2.04 -3.24 -6.33
CA MET A 100 0.77 -3.60 -6.95
C MET A 100 0.79 -4.98 -7.65
N ALA A 101 1.98 -5.51 -7.94
CA ALA A 101 2.19 -6.83 -8.55
C ALA A 101 2.52 -7.94 -7.54
N GLN A 102 2.84 -7.60 -6.27
CA GLN A 102 3.24 -8.58 -5.26
C GLN A 102 2.02 -9.20 -4.57
N GLU A 103 1.93 -10.53 -4.62
CA GLU A 103 0.84 -11.30 -4.02
C GLU A 103 0.82 -11.27 -2.48
N TRP A 104 1.97 -11.05 -1.83
CA TRP A 104 2.06 -10.89 -0.38
C TRP A 104 1.83 -9.46 0.09
N SER A 105 1.81 -8.48 -0.82
CA SER A 105 1.58 -7.05 -0.53
C SER A 105 0.14 -6.63 -0.78
N MET A 106 -0.50 -7.19 -1.80
CA MET A 106 -1.86 -6.87 -2.20
C MET A 106 -2.76 -8.09 -2.03
N ARG A 107 -3.92 -7.90 -1.38
CA ARG A 107 -4.91 -8.98 -1.29
C ARG A 107 -5.47 -9.34 -2.67
N TYR A 108 -5.65 -8.32 -3.51
CA TYR A 108 -6.01 -8.45 -4.91
C TYR A 108 -5.09 -7.59 -5.75
N GLN A 109 -4.22 -8.22 -6.52
CA GLN A 109 -3.24 -7.52 -7.35
C GLN A 109 -3.91 -6.62 -8.40
N LEU A 110 -3.33 -5.43 -8.60
CA LEU A 110 -3.77 -4.48 -9.63
C LEU A 110 -2.86 -4.54 -10.86
N VAL A 111 -1.65 -5.02 -10.70
CA VAL A 111 -0.66 -5.20 -11.77
C VAL A 111 -0.33 -6.68 -11.89
N ASP A 112 -0.34 -7.19 -13.10
CA ASP A 112 0.16 -8.51 -13.48
C ASP A 112 1.59 -8.33 -13.97
N GLY A 113 2.55 -8.90 -13.24
CA GLY A 113 3.97 -8.74 -13.47
C GLY A 113 4.64 -9.98 -14.03
N GLN A 114 5.58 -9.79 -14.96
CA GLN A 114 6.45 -10.83 -15.48
C GLN A 114 7.90 -10.51 -15.19
N GLY A 115 8.59 -11.43 -14.49
CA GLY A 115 9.97 -11.27 -14.06
C GLY A 115 10.11 -11.34 -12.53
N ASN A 116 11.20 -10.80 -12.00
CA ASN A 116 11.47 -10.78 -10.57
C ASN A 116 10.95 -9.48 -9.94
N PHE A 117 9.89 -9.59 -9.15
CA PHE A 117 9.27 -8.50 -8.38
C PHE A 117 9.62 -8.54 -6.88
N GLY A 118 10.74 -9.17 -6.51
CA GLY A 118 11.16 -9.35 -5.12
C GLY A 118 10.60 -10.60 -4.48
N SER A 119 10.78 -10.72 -3.18
CA SER A 119 10.27 -11.84 -2.38
C SER A 119 9.74 -11.39 -1.02
N ILE A 120 9.02 -12.27 -0.33
CA ILE A 120 8.57 -12.08 1.05
C ILE A 120 9.75 -12.00 2.05
N ASP A 121 10.94 -12.42 1.63
CA ASP A 121 12.19 -12.30 2.37
C ASP A 121 12.78 -10.88 2.33
N GLY A 122 12.21 -10.02 1.50
CA GLY A 122 12.66 -8.64 1.32
C GLY A 122 13.73 -8.47 0.25
N ASP A 123 13.92 -9.47 -0.61
CA ASP A 123 14.77 -9.30 -1.78
C ASP A 123 14.22 -8.20 -2.68
N PRO A 124 15.09 -7.33 -3.22
CA PRO A 124 14.67 -6.28 -4.11
C PRO A 124 14.18 -6.85 -5.46
N PRO A 125 13.27 -6.14 -6.14
CA PRO A 125 12.89 -6.49 -7.51
C PRO A 125 14.07 -6.28 -8.46
N ALA A 126 14.03 -6.96 -9.60
CA ALA A 126 14.95 -6.67 -10.69
C ALA A 126 14.73 -5.23 -11.21
N ALA A 127 15.75 -4.62 -11.81
CA ALA A 127 15.63 -3.29 -12.38
C ALA A 127 14.51 -3.22 -13.43
N MET A 128 13.81 -2.06 -13.52
CA MET A 128 12.61 -1.86 -14.34
C MET A 128 12.80 -2.13 -15.85
N ARG A 129 14.04 -2.16 -16.33
CA ARG A 129 14.36 -2.53 -17.72
C ARG A 129 14.23 -4.03 -18.00
N TYR A 130 14.23 -4.87 -16.96
CA TYR A 130 14.10 -6.33 -17.08
C TYR A 130 12.68 -6.84 -16.84
N THR A 131 11.93 -6.18 -15.96
CA THR A 131 10.55 -6.57 -15.64
C THR A 131 9.55 -6.04 -16.65
N GLU A 132 8.43 -6.74 -16.77
CA GLU A 132 7.33 -6.40 -17.66
C GLU A 132 6.02 -6.44 -16.89
N VAL A 133 5.07 -5.59 -17.27
CA VAL A 133 3.81 -5.39 -16.56
C VAL A 133 2.64 -5.22 -17.51
N ARG A 134 1.46 -5.53 -17.02
CA ARG A 134 0.15 -5.14 -17.57
C ARG A 134 -0.85 -5.02 -16.44
N MET A 135 -1.98 -4.39 -16.68
CA MET A 135 -3.07 -4.36 -15.70
C MET A 135 -3.69 -5.74 -15.50
N THR A 136 -4.14 -6.03 -14.29
CA THR A 136 -5.03 -7.17 -14.05
C THR A 136 -6.45 -6.87 -14.53
N LYS A 137 -7.31 -7.90 -14.60
CA LYS A 137 -8.73 -7.71 -14.91
C LYS A 137 -9.39 -6.81 -13.87
N LEU A 138 -9.07 -6.96 -12.59
CA LEU A 138 -9.58 -6.12 -11.52
C LEU A 138 -9.21 -4.65 -11.70
N ALA A 139 -7.96 -4.35 -12.06
CA ALA A 139 -7.52 -2.98 -12.33
C ALA A 139 -8.30 -2.35 -13.51
N SER A 140 -8.64 -3.15 -14.53
CA SER A 140 -9.46 -2.66 -15.64
C SER A 140 -10.89 -2.29 -15.20
N GLU A 141 -11.44 -2.97 -14.19
CA GLU A 141 -12.75 -2.60 -13.62
C GLU A 141 -12.71 -1.30 -12.79
N LEU A 142 -11.53 -0.91 -12.28
CA LEU A 142 -11.36 0.39 -11.61
C LEU A 142 -11.40 1.56 -12.60
N LEU A 143 -11.07 1.31 -13.87
CA LEU A 143 -11.03 2.29 -14.96
C LEU A 143 -12.26 2.19 -15.88
N ALA A 144 -13.18 1.29 -15.58
CA ALA A 144 -14.38 1.10 -16.39
C ALA A 144 -15.22 2.39 -16.41
N ASP A 145 -15.76 2.71 -17.58
CA ASP A 145 -16.60 3.88 -17.82
C ASP A 145 -15.89 5.26 -17.66
N LEU A 146 -14.55 5.29 -17.70
CA LEU A 146 -13.76 6.51 -17.63
C LEU A 146 -14.06 7.48 -18.80
N ASP A 147 -14.45 6.94 -19.95
CA ASP A 147 -14.83 7.66 -21.18
C ASP A 147 -16.28 8.16 -21.18
N LYS A 148 -17.05 7.93 -20.10
CA LYS A 148 -18.47 8.25 -20.02
C LYS A 148 -18.82 9.44 -19.12
N ASP A 149 -17.86 10.32 -18.87
CA ASP A 149 -18.05 11.50 -18.01
C ASP A 149 -18.59 11.16 -16.61
N THR A 150 -18.02 10.10 -16.03
CA THR A 150 -18.43 9.58 -14.71
C THR A 150 -17.65 10.21 -13.56
N VAL A 151 -16.52 10.83 -13.83
CA VAL A 151 -15.60 11.46 -12.86
C VAL A 151 -15.02 12.74 -13.41
N ASP A 152 -14.66 13.66 -12.51
CA ASP A 152 -14.02 14.91 -12.86
C ASP A 152 -12.56 14.69 -13.28
N PHE A 153 -12.11 15.53 -14.21
CA PHE A 153 -10.74 15.58 -14.71
C PHE A 153 -10.07 16.89 -14.30
N ALA A 154 -8.83 16.78 -13.88
CA ALA A 154 -7.96 17.92 -13.59
C ALA A 154 -6.75 17.95 -14.52
N ASN A 155 -6.15 19.11 -14.68
CA ASN A 155 -4.91 19.24 -15.42
C ASN A 155 -3.77 18.53 -14.68
N ASN A 156 -2.80 18.05 -15.46
CA ASN A 156 -1.54 17.55 -14.91
C ASN A 156 -0.66 18.73 -14.43
N TYR A 157 0.56 18.42 -13.96
CA TYR A 157 1.46 19.39 -13.33
C TYR A 157 1.94 20.56 -14.24
N ASP A 158 1.86 20.41 -15.56
CA ASP A 158 2.29 21.42 -16.56
C ASP A 158 1.12 21.95 -17.42
N ASP A 159 -0.11 21.65 -17.06
CA ASP A 159 -1.35 22.06 -17.74
C ASP A 159 -1.45 21.60 -19.22
N THR A 160 -0.65 20.63 -19.62
CA THR A 160 -0.64 20.14 -21.02
C THR A 160 -1.60 18.98 -21.25
N LEU A 161 -1.93 18.22 -20.22
CA LEU A 161 -2.77 17.03 -20.28
C LEU A 161 -3.79 17.03 -19.15
N SER A 162 -4.86 16.27 -19.35
CA SER A 162 -5.89 16.07 -18.34
C SER A 162 -5.83 14.62 -17.81
N MET A 163 -6.10 14.44 -16.53
CA MET A 163 -6.16 13.14 -15.86
C MET A 163 -7.33 13.09 -14.87
N PRO A 164 -7.90 11.90 -14.58
CA PRO A 164 -9.01 11.80 -13.65
C PRO A 164 -8.56 12.12 -12.22
N GLU A 165 -9.35 12.89 -11.49
CA GLU A 165 -9.12 13.17 -10.07
C GLU A 165 -9.29 11.90 -9.22
N VAL A 166 -10.26 11.07 -9.60
CA VAL A 166 -10.59 9.79 -8.96
C VAL A 166 -10.95 8.79 -10.05
N LEU A 167 -10.66 7.51 -9.83
CA LEU A 167 -11.09 6.47 -10.78
C LEU A 167 -12.58 6.14 -10.57
N PRO A 168 -13.34 5.82 -11.66
CA PRO A 168 -14.77 5.51 -11.59
C PRO A 168 -15.11 4.34 -10.67
N THR A 169 -14.24 3.45 -10.54
CA THR A 169 -14.20 2.17 -9.81
C THR A 169 -15.55 1.44 -9.63
N ARG A 170 -15.59 0.18 -10.01
CA ARG A 170 -16.72 -0.72 -9.74
C ARG A 170 -16.46 -1.62 -8.53
N VAL A 171 -15.32 -1.44 -7.87
CA VAL A 171 -14.86 -2.30 -6.78
C VAL A 171 -14.52 -1.42 -5.58
N PRO A 172 -14.99 -1.73 -4.37
CA PRO A 172 -14.69 -0.97 -3.15
C PRO A 172 -13.24 -1.19 -2.70
N CYS A 173 -12.29 -0.68 -3.50
CA CYS A 173 -10.85 -0.99 -3.41
C CYS A 173 -10.24 -0.57 -2.07
N LEU A 174 -10.78 0.49 -1.42
CA LEU A 174 -10.31 0.93 -0.12
C LEU A 174 -10.39 -0.19 0.93
N LEU A 175 -11.50 -0.93 0.97
CA LEU A 175 -11.68 -2.04 1.91
C LEU A 175 -11.01 -3.32 1.41
N VAL A 176 -11.12 -3.60 0.12
CA VAL A 176 -10.66 -4.86 -0.48
C VAL A 176 -9.14 -5.00 -0.41
N ASN A 177 -8.39 -3.95 -0.72
CA ASN A 177 -6.93 -3.95 -0.64
C ASN A 177 -6.37 -3.20 0.58
N GLY A 178 -7.21 -2.44 1.27
CA GLY A 178 -6.76 -1.59 2.35
C GLY A 178 -5.83 -0.46 1.89
N SER A 179 -5.29 0.26 2.85
CA SER A 179 -4.25 1.27 2.59
C SER A 179 -3.47 1.57 3.87
N SER A 180 -2.19 1.76 3.74
CA SER A 180 -1.31 2.17 4.83
C SER A 180 -0.51 3.40 4.39
N GLY A 181 -0.44 4.43 5.23
CA GLY A 181 0.30 5.66 4.93
C GLY A 181 0.58 6.49 6.16
N ILE A 182 1.73 7.17 6.14
CA ILE A 182 2.16 8.09 7.19
C ILE A 182 2.25 9.47 6.57
N ALA A 183 1.39 10.38 7.05
CA ALA A 183 1.37 11.77 6.65
C ALA A 183 1.92 12.66 7.79
N VAL A 184 1.87 13.96 7.60
CA VAL A 184 2.23 14.91 8.66
C VAL A 184 1.05 15.04 9.64
N GLY A 185 1.30 14.73 10.90
CA GLY A 185 0.29 14.84 11.97
C GLY A 185 -0.78 13.73 11.99
N MET A 186 -0.82 12.84 10.97
CA MET A 186 -1.77 11.73 10.93
C MET A 186 -1.22 10.53 10.15
N ALA A 187 -1.80 9.36 10.40
CA ALA A 187 -1.48 8.13 9.67
C ALA A 187 -2.78 7.35 9.42
N THR A 188 -2.75 6.52 8.39
CA THR A 188 -3.82 5.55 8.10
C THR A 188 -3.24 4.15 8.01
N ASN A 189 -4.00 3.16 8.48
CA ASN A 189 -3.65 1.75 8.35
C ASN A 189 -4.95 0.92 8.26
N ILE A 190 -5.52 0.89 7.07
CA ILE A 190 -6.75 0.15 6.76
C ILE A 190 -6.35 -1.23 6.25
N PRO A 191 -6.75 -2.33 6.93
CA PRO A 191 -6.42 -3.67 6.49
C PRO A 191 -7.23 -4.08 5.26
N PRO A 192 -6.75 -5.05 4.46
CA PRO A 192 -7.49 -5.63 3.36
C PRO A 192 -8.62 -6.56 3.86
N HIS A 193 -9.65 -6.77 3.00
CA HIS A 193 -10.82 -7.59 3.30
C HIS A 193 -11.17 -8.51 2.13
N ASN A 194 -11.97 -9.51 2.41
CA ASN A 194 -12.48 -10.42 1.41
C ASN A 194 -13.50 -9.72 0.49
N LEU A 195 -13.29 -9.82 -0.82
CA LEU A 195 -14.12 -9.13 -1.83
C LEU A 195 -15.59 -9.56 -1.75
N SER A 196 -15.86 -10.86 -1.57
CA SER A 196 -17.23 -11.37 -1.51
C SER A 196 -17.98 -10.86 -0.28
N GLU A 197 -17.32 -10.85 0.89
CA GLU A 197 -17.85 -10.31 2.14
C GLU A 197 -18.18 -8.80 2.00
N VAL A 198 -17.27 -8.04 1.40
CA VAL A 198 -17.47 -6.59 1.20
C VAL A 198 -18.61 -6.33 0.21
N ILE A 199 -18.72 -7.10 -0.87
CA ILE A 199 -19.84 -6.97 -1.83
C ILE A 199 -21.17 -7.31 -1.15
N GLU A 200 -21.22 -8.35 -0.34
CA GLU A 200 -22.43 -8.73 0.39
C GLU A 200 -22.85 -7.63 1.38
N ALA A 201 -21.91 -7.03 2.08
CA ALA A 201 -22.19 -5.85 2.92
C ALA A 201 -22.74 -4.67 2.09
N CYS A 202 -22.19 -4.42 0.90
CA CYS A 202 -22.72 -3.40 -0.01
C CYS A 202 -24.17 -3.71 -0.44
N LEU A 203 -24.51 -4.97 -0.72
CA LEU A 203 -25.87 -5.38 -1.05
C LEU A 203 -26.82 -5.16 0.13
N MET A 204 -26.42 -5.53 1.35
CA MET A 204 -27.20 -5.24 2.56
C MET A 204 -27.48 -3.74 2.73
N MET A 205 -26.51 -2.89 2.48
CA MET A 205 -26.67 -1.43 2.56
C MET A 205 -27.57 -0.87 1.45
N LEU A 206 -27.61 -1.49 0.28
CA LEU A 206 -28.51 -1.11 -0.81
C LEU A 206 -29.95 -1.51 -0.51
N GLU A 207 -30.16 -2.66 0.14
CA GLU A 207 -31.47 -3.13 0.56
C GLU A 207 -32.01 -2.35 1.77
N ASN A 208 -31.13 -2.04 2.73
CA ASN A 208 -31.44 -1.27 3.93
C ASN A 208 -30.35 -0.23 4.20
N PRO A 209 -30.52 1.03 3.78
CA PRO A 209 -29.53 2.10 4.02
C PRO A 209 -29.27 2.39 5.51
N GLU A 210 -30.19 2.02 6.40
CA GLU A 210 -30.12 2.20 7.86
C GLU A 210 -29.58 0.95 8.58
N VAL A 211 -28.94 0.02 7.84
CA VAL A 211 -28.37 -1.20 8.41
C VAL A 211 -27.35 -0.89 9.49
N GLU A 212 -27.49 -1.52 10.64
CA GLU A 212 -26.60 -1.32 11.78
C GLU A 212 -25.22 -1.99 11.56
N LEU A 213 -24.18 -1.38 12.12
CA LEU A 213 -22.81 -1.94 12.05
C LEU A 213 -22.75 -3.39 12.57
N SER A 214 -23.55 -3.70 13.60
CA SER A 214 -23.65 -5.04 14.16
C SER A 214 -24.10 -6.09 13.16
N GLU A 215 -24.97 -5.73 12.24
CA GLU A 215 -25.46 -6.60 11.16
C GLU A 215 -24.39 -6.75 10.08
N LEU A 216 -23.75 -5.66 9.66
CA LEU A 216 -22.63 -5.70 8.70
C LEU A 216 -21.47 -6.58 9.19
N LEU A 217 -21.19 -6.59 10.50
CA LEU A 217 -20.18 -7.45 11.14
C LEU A 217 -20.53 -8.93 11.14
N THR A 218 -21.74 -9.32 10.77
CA THR A 218 -22.08 -10.74 10.56
C THR A 218 -21.56 -11.26 9.22
N VAL A 219 -21.38 -10.37 8.25
CA VAL A 219 -20.89 -10.67 6.91
C VAL A 219 -19.39 -10.33 6.80
N VAL A 220 -19.01 -9.08 7.08
CA VAL A 220 -17.59 -8.69 7.14
C VAL A 220 -17.04 -9.00 8.52
N SER A 221 -16.54 -10.21 8.69
CA SER A 221 -16.13 -10.71 10.01
C SER A 221 -14.81 -10.11 10.51
N GLY A 222 -13.98 -9.58 9.61
CA GLY A 222 -12.69 -8.97 9.91
C GLY A 222 -11.77 -8.87 8.69
N PRO A 223 -10.53 -8.42 8.90
CA PRO A 223 -9.51 -8.38 7.85
C PRO A 223 -9.22 -9.74 7.23
N ASP A 224 -8.88 -9.73 5.93
CA ASP A 224 -8.46 -10.89 5.16
C ASP A 224 -7.09 -10.61 4.53
N PHE A 225 -6.03 -11.08 5.18
CA PHE A 225 -4.66 -10.79 4.80
C PHE A 225 -4.14 -11.73 3.69
N PRO A 226 -3.38 -11.23 2.69
CA PRO A 226 -2.83 -12.06 1.62
C PRO A 226 -1.84 -13.11 2.12
N THR A 227 -1.20 -12.88 3.26
CA THR A 227 -0.24 -13.81 3.89
C THR A 227 -0.88 -14.75 4.90
N GLY A 228 -2.21 -14.71 5.07
CA GLY A 228 -2.93 -15.51 6.04
C GLY A 228 -2.67 -15.10 7.49
N GLY A 229 -2.46 -16.07 8.34
CA GLY A 229 -2.29 -15.88 9.78
C GLY A 229 -3.59 -16.03 10.56
N ILE A 230 -3.50 -15.90 11.87
CA ILE A 230 -4.63 -16.04 12.79
C ILE A 230 -4.84 -14.75 13.55
N ILE A 231 -6.01 -14.15 13.42
CA ILE A 231 -6.40 -12.98 14.22
C ILE A 231 -6.81 -13.46 15.62
N ASN A 232 -6.15 -12.91 16.65
CA ASN A 232 -6.37 -13.29 18.02
C ASN A 232 -7.34 -12.33 18.73
N GLY A 233 -8.60 -12.73 18.82
CA GLY A 233 -9.68 -11.96 19.43
C GLY A 233 -10.39 -11.00 18.48
N ARG A 234 -11.66 -10.69 18.78
CA ARG A 234 -12.54 -9.84 17.93
C ARG A 234 -12.67 -8.39 18.44
N ALA A 235 -12.33 -8.12 19.71
CA ALA A 235 -12.56 -6.80 20.30
C ALA A 235 -11.90 -5.67 19.50
N GLY A 236 -10.63 -5.86 19.08
CA GLY A 236 -9.91 -4.85 18.30
C GLY A 236 -10.49 -4.61 16.91
N ILE A 237 -11.11 -5.63 16.29
CA ILE A 237 -11.83 -5.49 15.00
C ILE A 237 -13.08 -4.63 15.19
N ILE A 238 -13.89 -4.97 16.20
CA ILE A 238 -15.14 -4.22 16.51
C ILE A 238 -14.82 -2.76 16.86
N ASP A 239 -13.79 -2.52 17.66
CA ASP A 239 -13.35 -1.17 18.02
C ASP A 239 -12.87 -0.41 16.77
N ALA A 240 -12.07 -1.04 15.90
CA ALA A 240 -11.58 -0.42 14.66
C ALA A 240 -12.74 0.01 13.75
N TYR A 241 -13.74 -0.85 13.56
CA TYR A 241 -14.86 -0.56 12.66
C TYR A 241 -15.83 0.45 13.24
N ARG A 242 -16.03 0.45 14.56
CA ARG A 242 -16.94 1.39 15.22
C ARG A 242 -16.34 2.78 15.39
N THR A 243 -15.04 2.88 15.70
CA THR A 243 -14.40 4.14 16.12
C THR A 243 -13.31 4.62 15.17
N GLY A 244 -12.94 3.81 14.17
CA GLY A 244 -11.78 4.04 13.32
C GLY A 244 -10.44 3.75 14.01
N ARG A 245 -10.45 3.20 15.23
CA ARG A 245 -9.23 2.88 16.00
C ARG A 245 -9.38 1.54 16.71
N GLY A 246 -8.48 0.60 16.43
CA GLY A 246 -8.46 -0.71 17.09
C GLY A 246 -7.10 -1.36 16.99
N ARG A 247 -6.81 -2.30 17.91
CA ARG A 247 -5.60 -3.11 17.88
C ARG A 247 -5.96 -4.53 17.49
N ILE A 248 -5.46 -4.97 16.35
CA ILE A 248 -5.66 -6.31 15.82
C ILE A 248 -4.36 -7.08 15.99
N TYR A 249 -4.41 -8.18 16.74
CA TYR A 249 -3.26 -9.05 16.96
C TYR A 249 -3.31 -10.19 15.96
N VAL A 250 -2.31 -10.24 15.08
CA VAL A 250 -2.16 -11.32 14.09
C VAL A 250 -1.01 -12.22 14.51
N ARG A 251 -1.25 -13.53 14.52
CA ARG A 251 -0.27 -14.55 14.82
C ARG A 251 0.03 -15.39 13.59
N ALA A 252 1.22 -15.94 13.57
CA ALA A 252 1.59 -16.97 12.61
C ALA A 252 0.67 -18.20 12.75
N LYS A 253 0.44 -18.90 11.65
CA LYS A 253 -0.15 -20.24 11.70
C LYS A 253 0.99 -21.24 11.84
N ALA A 254 0.97 -21.98 12.94
CA ALA A 254 1.98 -22.96 13.24
C ALA A 254 1.34 -24.29 13.66
N GLY A 255 2.00 -25.38 13.32
CA GLY A 255 1.66 -26.75 13.72
C GLY A 255 2.86 -27.46 14.31
N VAL A 256 2.63 -28.60 14.94
CA VAL A 256 3.67 -29.50 15.42
C VAL A 256 3.68 -30.74 14.53
N GLU A 257 4.84 -31.06 13.99
CA GLU A 257 5.11 -32.30 13.25
C GLU A 257 6.09 -33.16 14.07
N VAL A 258 5.88 -34.45 14.06
CA VAL A 258 6.79 -35.43 14.72
C VAL A 258 7.53 -36.16 13.61
N ASP A 259 8.86 -36.20 13.69
CA ASP A 259 9.67 -36.94 12.74
C ASP A 259 9.74 -38.45 13.04
N LYS A 260 10.38 -39.20 12.15
CA LYS A 260 10.54 -40.65 12.32
C LYS A 260 11.37 -41.07 13.56
N ALA A 261 12.09 -40.11 14.15
CA ALA A 261 12.90 -40.29 15.35
C ALA A 261 12.19 -39.76 16.61
N GLU A 262 10.87 -39.57 16.54
CA GLU A 262 10.02 -39.02 17.62
C GLU A 262 10.41 -37.63 18.11
N ARG A 263 11.10 -36.83 17.25
CA ARG A 263 11.42 -35.45 17.57
C ARG A 263 10.34 -34.53 17.08
N GLU A 264 9.91 -33.62 17.92
CA GLU A 264 8.92 -32.62 17.60
C GLU A 264 9.55 -31.43 16.83
N LYS A 265 8.82 -30.93 15.84
CA LYS A 265 9.17 -29.77 15.04
C LYS A 265 8.00 -28.81 15.03
N ILE A 266 8.25 -27.53 15.28
CA ILE A 266 7.28 -26.46 15.04
C ILE A 266 7.42 -26.04 13.59
N VAL A 267 6.33 -26.12 12.84
CA VAL A 267 6.27 -25.73 11.42
C VAL A 267 5.36 -24.53 11.26
N ILE A 268 5.91 -23.43 10.80
CA ILE A 268 5.17 -22.18 10.53
C ILE A 268 4.87 -22.16 9.03
N THR A 269 3.59 -22.06 8.66
CA THR A 269 3.11 -22.05 7.28
C THR A 269 2.54 -20.71 6.84
N GLU A 270 2.17 -19.84 7.79
CA GLU A 270 1.70 -18.49 7.49
C GLU A 270 2.30 -17.50 8.50
N ILE A 271 2.65 -16.30 8.06
CA ILE A 271 3.20 -15.24 8.92
C ILE A 271 2.32 -13.99 8.85
N PRO A 272 2.33 -13.15 9.88
CA PRO A 272 1.57 -11.90 9.88
C PRO A 272 1.85 -11.02 8.67
N TYR A 273 0.81 -10.35 8.18
CA TYR A 273 0.90 -9.43 7.06
C TYR A 273 1.94 -8.32 7.31
N GLN A 274 2.67 -7.93 6.26
CA GLN A 274 3.76 -6.94 6.28
C GLN A 274 4.98 -7.32 7.14
N LEU A 275 5.07 -8.58 7.56
CA LEU A 275 6.26 -9.09 8.24
C LEU A 275 7.26 -9.64 7.21
N ASN A 276 8.52 -9.24 7.33
CA ASN A 276 9.61 -9.79 6.52
C ASN A 276 10.04 -11.14 7.09
N LYS A 277 10.02 -12.20 6.27
CA LYS A 277 10.32 -13.57 6.69
C LYS A 277 11.76 -13.74 7.19
N SER A 278 12.75 -13.22 6.45
CA SER A 278 14.15 -13.31 6.84
C SER A 278 14.42 -12.63 8.18
N LYS A 279 13.88 -11.41 8.38
CA LYS A 279 14.01 -10.70 9.67
C LYS A 279 13.33 -11.43 10.83
N LEU A 280 12.24 -12.14 10.58
CA LEU A 280 11.60 -12.98 11.59
C LEU A 280 12.52 -14.11 12.01
N ILE A 281 13.12 -14.83 11.05
CA ILE A 281 14.05 -15.94 11.30
C ILE A 281 15.28 -15.44 12.07
N GLU A 282 15.88 -14.34 11.64
CA GLU A 282 17.00 -13.69 12.34
C GLU A 282 16.63 -13.34 13.79
N LYS A 283 15.44 -12.77 14.00
CA LYS A 283 14.98 -12.40 15.34
C LYS A 283 14.77 -13.60 16.26
N ILE A 284 14.24 -14.70 15.74
CA ILE A 284 14.12 -15.96 16.49
C ILE A 284 15.52 -16.48 16.88
N ALA A 285 16.45 -16.52 15.93
CA ALA A 285 17.82 -16.95 16.18
C ALA A 285 18.54 -16.07 17.23
N GLU A 286 18.34 -14.76 17.17
CA GLU A 286 18.85 -13.81 18.18
C GLU A 286 18.30 -14.13 19.59
N LEU A 287 16.98 -14.32 19.70
CA LEU A 287 16.33 -14.62 20.99
C LEU A 287 16.80 -15.95 21.59
N VAL A 288 17.06 -16.95 20.75
CA VAL A 288 17.65 -18.24 21.18
C VAL A 288 19.08 -18.03 21.68
N LYS A 289 19.91 -17.25 20.93
CA LYS A 289 21.29 -16.94 21.34
C LYS A 289 21.36 -16.14 22.65
N GLU A 290 20.40 -15.25 22.86
CA GLU A 290 20.26 -14.47 24.11
C GLU A 290 19.63 -15.28 25.26
N LYS A 291 19.29 -16.55 25.03
CA LYS A 291 18.60 -17.42 26.00
C LYS A 291 17.25 -16.90 26.50
N LYS A 292 16.59 -16.08 25.69
CA LYS A 292 15.21 -15.61 25.95
C LYS A 292 14.17 -16.66 25.52
N ILE A 293 14.54 -17.51 24.58
CA ILE A 293 13.79 -18.68 24.15
C ILE A 293 14.72 -19.90 24.29
N GLU A 294 14.22 -20.95 24.95
CA GLU A 294 14.95 -22.19 25.15
C GLU A 294 14.24 -23.35 24.42
N GLY A 295 14.97 -24.46 24.22
CA GLY A 295 14.42 -25.68 23.63
C GLY A 295 14.47 -25.73 22.10
N ILE A 296 14.97 -24.70 21.41
CA ILE A 296 15.18 -24.70 19.96
C ILE A 296 16.62 -25.16 19.68
N SER A 297 16.76 -26.31 19.01
CA SER A 297 18.06 -26.87 18.60
C SER A 297 18.48 -26.48 17.20
N GLU A 298 17.53 -26.23 16.31
CA GLU A 298 17.74 -25.90 14.90
C GLU A 298 16.64 -24.98 14.40
N LEU A 299 16.96 -24.07 13.49
CA LEU A 299 16.03 -23.18 12.83
C LEU A 299 16.35 -23.16 11.34
N ARG A 300 15.39 -23.53 10.49
CA ARG A 300 15.55 -23.62 9.04
C ARG A 300 14.42 -22.97 8.30
N ASP A 301 14.73 -22.38 7.16
CA ASP A 301 13.77 -21.98 6.15
C ASP A 301 13.69 -23.08 5.08
N GLU A 302 12.57 -23.75 5.00
CA GLU A 302 12.26 -24.81 4.03
C GLU A 302 11.20 -24.30 3.01
N SER A 303 10.97 -22.98 2.93
CA SER A 303 10.00 -22.40 1.99
C SER A 303 10.42 -22.64 0.55
N ASP A 304 9.45 -22.98 -0.29
CA ASP A 304 9.63 -23.21 -1.71
C ASP A 304 8.44 -22.69 -2.53
N LYS A 305 8.31 -23.13 -3.80
CA LYS A 305 7.20 -22.77 -4.70
C LYS A 305 5.82 -23.21 -4.19
N ASP A 306 5.76 -24.19 -3.28
CA ASP A 306 4.51 -24.73 -2.76
C ASP A 306 4.03 -23.97 -1.51
N GLY A 307 4.89 -23.07 -0.96
CA GLY A 307 4.51 -22.16 0.12
C GLY A 307 5.59 -21.88 1.16
N LEU A 308 5.19 -21.11 2.15
CA LEU A 308 6.01 -20.73 3.29
C LEU A 308 6.13 -21.92 4.26
N ARG A 309 7.37 -22.22 4.66
CA ARG A 309 7.66 -23.28 5.63
C ARG A 309 8.92 -22.94 6.43
N ILE A 310 8.73 -22.48 7.66
CA ILE A 310 9.81 -22.23 8.63
C ILE A 310 9.73 -23.33 9.71
N VAL A 311 10.87 -24.01 9.95
CA VAL A 311 10.94 -25.16 10.83
C VAL A 311 11.96 -24.93 11.92
#